data_30e078fcfe286ff3034fc965ef45d87f
#
_entry.id   30e078fcfe286ff3034fc965ef45d87f
#
_cell.length_a   1.000
_cell.length_b   1.000
_cell.length_c   1.000
_cell.angle_alpha   90.00
_cell.angle_beta   90.00
_cell.angle_gamma   90.00
#
_symmetry.space_group_name_H-M   'P 1'
#
loop_
_entity.id
_entity.type
_entity.pdbx_description
1 polymer ?
#
loop_
_entity_poly.entity_id
_entity_poly.type
_entity_poly.pdbx_seq_one_letter_code
_entity_poly.pdbx_strand_id
1 'polypeptide(L)'
;MEVTTLKQYIGTKMVKAEPMAKSAAVAKGWARPSLEGNEDVPGYHVQYTNPDGSNYDSWSPKDVFEKSYQVAEDFKDRLIIELKELKERLNKLEAFMNKNDYDKVVEKCGTVQTAFIISQYHAMRHYYDILRTRIELLEDFPDKK
;
A
#
# COMPACT_ATOMS: atom_id res chain seq x y z
N MET A 1 15.11 -35.57 1.45
CA MET A 1 14.04 -34.66 1.89
C MET A 1 14.46 -33.22 1.66
N GLU A 2 13.76 -32.50 0.78
CA GLU A 2 14.08 -31.12 0.52
C GLU A 2 13.59 -30.23 1.68
N VAL A 3 14.46 -29.35 2.17
CA VAL A 3 14.10 -28.35 3.17
C VAL A 3 13.65 -27.12 2.43
N THR A 4 12.37 -26.81 2.50
CA THR A 4 11.81 -25.63 1.88
C THR A 4 11.92 -24.44 2.84
N THR A 5 12.64 -23.40 2.43
CA THR A 5 12.74 -22.16 3.19
C THR A 5 11.68 -21.18 2.68
N LEU A 6 10.84 -20.66 3.60
CA LEU A 6 9.86 -19.63 3.28
C LEU A 6 10.59 -18.31 3.02
N LYS A 7 10.24 -17.66 1.91
CA LYS A 7 10.76 -16.34 1.54
C LYS A 7 9.63 -15.31 1.64
N GLN A 8 10.01 -14.07 1.82
CA GLN A 8 9.05 -12.97 1.84
C GLN A 8 8.80 -12.46 0.43
N TYR A 9 7.55 -12.13 0.13
CA TYR A 9 7.13 -11.59 -1.15
C TYR A 9 6.22 -10.40 -0.92
N ILE A 10 6.33 -9.39 -1.78
CA ILE A 10 5.43 -8.24 -1.78
C ILE A 10 4.53 -8.35 -3.01
N GLY A 11 3.20 -8.25 -2.80
CA GLY A 11 2.23 -8.27 -3.90
C GLY A 11 2.01 -6.90 -4.50
N THR A 12 1.75 -6.87 -5.81
CA THR A 12 1.49 -5.64 -6.57
C THR A 12 0.23 -5.82 -7.44
N LYS A 13 -0.84 -6.30 -6.86
CA LYS A 13 -2.04 -6.66 -7.60
C LYS A 13 -3.11 -5.59 -7.51
N MET A 14 -3.77 -5.29 -8.65
CA MET A 14 -4.98 -4.49 -8.68
C MET A 14 -6.21 -5.39 -8.60
N VAL A 15 -7.20 -4.97 -7.82
CA VAL A 15 -8.46 -5.70 -7.65
C VAL A 15 -9.63 -4.72 -7.74
N LYS A 16 -10.83 -5.23 -7.99
CA LYS A 16 -12.07 -4.47 -7.81
C LYS A 16 -12.67 -4.89 -6.49
N ALA A 17 -13.23 -3.94 -5.76
CA ALA A 17 -13.82 -4.24 -4.46
C ALA A 17 -14.93 -3.28 -4.11
N GLU A 18 -15.82 -3.74 -3.22
CA GLU A 18 -16.89 -2.93 -2.66
C GLU A 18 -17.09 -3.30 -1.18
N PRO A 19 -17.51 -2.38 -0.34
CA PRO A 19 -17.86 -2.73 1.04
C PRO A 19 -18.96 -3.78 1.06
N MET A 20 -18.79 -4.82 1.86
CA MET A 20 -19.76 -5.90 2.01
C MET A 20 -19.61 -6.55 3.36
N ALA A 21 -20.73 -6.66 4.08
CA ALA A 21 -20.76 -7.38 5.33
C ALA A 21 -20.58 -8.89 5.10
N LYS A 22 -20.00 -9.58 6.08
CA LYS A 22 -19.74 -11.01 5.99
C LYS A 22 -20.99 -11.83 5.70
N SER A 23 -22.12 -11.47 6.31
CA SER A 23 -23.39 -12.18 6.11
C SER A 23 -23.83 -12.20 4.65
N ALA A 24 -23.67 -11.07 3.95
CA ALA A 24 -23.99 -10.98 2.53
C ALA A 24 -23.04 -11.85 1.68
N ALA A 25 -21.77 -11.87 2.03
CA ALA A 25 -20.77 -12.70 1.35
C ALA A 25 -21.03 -14.21 1.58
N VAL A 26 -21.43 -14.59 2.78
CA VAL A 26 -21.82 -15.97 3.09
C VAL A 26 -23.01 -16.40 2.24
N ALA A 27 -24.03 -15.54 2.11
CA ALA A 27 -25.20 -15.82 1.29
C ALA A 27 -24.86 -16.04 -0.18
N LYS A 28 -23.79 -15.42 -0.66
CA LYS A 28 -23.30 -15.57 -2.05
C LYS A 28 -22.28 -16.69 -2.22
N GLY A 29 -21.87 -17.34 -1.14
CA GLY A 29 -20.86 -18.40 -1.18
C GLY A 29 -19.41 -17.90 -1.24
N TRP A 30 -19.16 -16.63 -0.95
CA TRP A 30 -17.84 -16.02 -1.01
C TRP A 30 -17.09 -16.01 0.32
N ALA A 31 -17.77 -16.37 1.38
CA ALA A 31 -17.18 -16.51 2.72
C ALA A 31 -17.79 -17.68 3.45
N ARG A 32 -17.07 -18.22 4.41
CA ARG A 32 -17.56 -19.30 5.27
C ARG A 32 -18.31 -18.72 6.45
N PRO A 33 -19.44 -19.35 6.88
CA PRO A 33 -20.14 -18.92 8.08
C PRO A 33 -19.23 -18.95 9.30
N SER A 34 -19.41 -17.97 10.19
CA SER A 34 -18.73 -17.97 11.49
C SER A 34 -19.34 -19.04 12.41
N LEU A 35 -18.48 -19.78 13.10
CA LEU A 35 -18.91 -20.74 14.11
C LEU A 35 -19.31 -20.06 15.43
N GLU A 36 -18.86 -18.84 15.65
CA GLU A 36 -19.06 -18.10 16.88
C GLU A 36 -19.78 -16.78 16.60
N GLY A 37 -20.89 -16.55 17.29
CA GLY A 37 -21.56 -15.28 17.36
C GLY A 37 -22.43 -14.92 16.16
N ASN A 38 -23.36 -14.00 16.42
CA ASN A 38 -24.31 -13.50 15.46
C ASN A 38 -23.96 -12.08 14.98
N GLU A 39 -22.77 -11.59 15.35
CA GLU A 39 -22.34 -10.26 14.93
C GLU A 39 -21.87 -10.30 13.49
N ASP A 40 -22.39 -9.38 12.71
CA ASP A 40 -21.95 -9.24 11.34
C ASP A 40 -20.61 -8.50 11.30
N VAL A 41 -19.70 -9.01 10.48
CA VAL A 41 -18.34 -8.47 10.36
C VAL A 41 -18.26 -7.61 9.12
N PRO A 42 -17.81 -6.33 9.26
CA PRO A 42 -17.61 -5.48 8.11
C PRO A 42 -16.40 -5.94 7.30
N GLY A 43 -16.49 -5.80 6.00
CA GLY A 43 -15.42 -6.20 5.09
C GLY A 43 -15.69 -5.75 3.68
N TYR A 44 -15.06 -6.44 2.74
CA TYR A 44 -15.12 -6.13 1.33
C TYR A 44 -15.34 -7.38 0.49
N HIS A 45 -16.25 -7.27 -0.49
CA HIS A 45 -16.27 -8.18 -1.62
C HIS A 45 -15.11 -7.79 -2.53
N VAL A 46 -14.24 -8.74 -2.84
CA VAL A 46 -13.05 -8.52 -3.66
C VAL A 46 -13.15 -9.37 -4.90
N GLN A 47 -13.05 -8.75 -6.06
CA GLN A 47 -13.06 -9.46 -7.33
C GLN A 47 -11.66 -9.47 -7.93
N TYR A 48 -11.16 -10.67 -8.18
CA TYR A 48 -9.86 -10.90 -8.81
C TYR A 48 -10.05 -11.29 -10.26
N THR A 49 -9.15 -10.84 -11.11
CA THR A 49 -9.11 -11.23 -12.52
C THR A 49 -7.96 -12.20 -12.74
N ASN A 50 -8.28 -13.38 -13.27
CA ASN A 50 -7.29 -14.40 -13.61
C ASN A 50 -6.58 -14.06 -14.94
N PRO A 51 -5.40 -14.65 -15.20
CA PRO A 51 -4.69 -14.42 -16.46
C PRO A 51 -5.51 -14.76 -17.74
N ASP A 52 -6.47 -15.66 -17.63
CA ASP A 52 -7.36 -16.03 -18.75
C ASP A 52 -8.52 -15.05 -18.96
N GLY A 53 -8.60 -13.99 -18.15
CA GLY A 53 -9.66 -13.00 -18.21
C GLY A 53 -10.89 -13.33 -17.37
N SER A 54 -10.97 -14.52 -16.77
CA SER A 54 -12.06 -14.88 -15.88
C SER A 54 -11.91 -14.18 -14.52
N ASN A 55 -13.04 -13.95 -13.85
CA ASN A 55 -13.04 -13.34 -12.53
C ASN A 55 -13.41 -14.37 -11.47
N TYR A 56 -12.86 -14.19 -10.28
CA TYR A 56 -13.39 -14.91 -9.13
C TYR A 56 -13.61 -13.94 -7.97
N ASP A 57 -14.61 -14.27 -7.16
CA ASP A 57 -15.07 -13.42 -6.08
C ASP A 57 -14.65 -14.00 -4.74
N SER A 58 -14.29 -13.11 -3.81
CA SER A 58 -13.88 -13.46 -2.46
C SER A 58 -14.35 -12.39 -1.50
N TRP A 59 -14.21 -12.64 -0.22
CA TRP A 59 -14.50 -11.66 0.80
C TRP A 59 -13.31 -11.53 1.74
N SER A 60 -13.04 -10.31 2.19
CA SER A 60 -11.95 -10.01 3.12
C SER A 60 -12.46 -9.13 4.26
N PRO A 61 -12.04 -9.38 5.50
CA PRO A 61 -12.33 -8.46 6.60
C PRO A 61 -11.80 -7.07 6.30
N LYS A 62 -12.52 -6.05 6.80
CA LYS A 62 -12.18 -4.64 6.54
C LYS A 62 -10.73 -4.31 6.85
N ASP A 63 -10.25 -4.68 8.04
CA ASP A 63 -8.89 -4.36 8.47
C ASP A 63 -7.83 -5.00 7.59
N VAL A 64 -8.04 -6.25 7.20
CA VAL A 64 -7.13 -6.99 6.33
C VAL A 64 -7.07 -6.36 4.95
N PHE A 65 -8.23 -6.03 4.40
CA PHE A 65 -8.33 -5.42 3.07
C PHE A 65 -7.68 -4.03 3.04
N GLU A 66 -8.03 -3.17 3.99
CA GLU A 66 -7.54 -1.78 4.02
C GLU A 66 -6.04 -1.67 4.28
N LYS A 67 -5.42 -2.68 4.90
CA LYS A 67 -3.95 -2.74 5.03
C LYS A 67 -3.25 -3.06 3.71
N SER A 68 -3.90 -3.81 2.84
CA SER A 68 -3.31 -4.30 1.60
C SER A 68 -3.66 -3.47 0.38
N TYR A 69 -4.79 -2.77 0.41
CA TYR A 69 -5.32 -2.07 -0.76
C TYR A 69 -5.75 -0.65 -0.42
N GLN A 70 -5.56 0.25 -1.36
CA GLN A 70 -6.00 1.64 -1.29
C GLN A 70 -6.86 1.95 -2.50
N VAL A 71 -7.81 2.89 -2.35
CA VAL A 71 -8.70 3.30 -3.44
C VAL A 71 -7.86 3.88 -4.59
N ALA A 72 -8.07 3.38 -5.79
CA ALA A 72 -7.34 3.78 -7.00
C ALA A 72 -8.30 3.98 -8.18
N GLU A 73 -9.37 4.73 -7.95
CA GLU A 73 -10.40 4.97 -8.98
C GLU A 73 -9.96 5.97 -10.03
N ASP A 74 -9.33 7.06 -9.62
CA ASP A 74 -8.96 8.15 -10.52
C ASP A 74 -7.49 8.55 -10.38
N PHE A 75 -7.12 9.52 -11.16
CA PHE A 75 -5.76 10.06 -11.19
C PHE A 75 -5.35 10.64 -9.83
N LYS A 76 -6.26 11.35 -9.15
CA LYS A 76 -5.98 11.93 -7.84
C LYS A 76 -5.72 10.85 -6.79
N ASP A 77 -6.52 9.78 -6.78
CA ASP A 77 -6.33 8.66 -5.87
C ASP A 77 -4.94 8.04 -6.03
N ARG A 78 -4.48 7.89 -7.28
CA ARG A 78 -3.16 7.34 -7.56
C ARG A 78 -2.04 8.25 -7.04
N LEU A 79 -2.20 9.56 -7.16
CA LEU A 79 -1.25 10.51 -6.59
C LEU A 79 -1.21 10.44 -5.07
N ILE A 80 -2.36 10.28 -4.43
CA ILE A 80 -2.46 10.12 -2.97
C ILE A 80 -1.74 8.84 -2.51
N ILE A 81 -1.93 7.74 -3.22
CA ILE A 81 -1.23 6.49 -2.92
C ILE A 81 0.29 6.68 -3.03
N GLU A 82 0.74 7.29 -4.12
CA GLU A 82 2.16 7.56 -4.34
C GLU A 82 2.75 8.45 -3.25
N LEU A 83 2.02 9.49 -2.85
CA LEU A 83 2.43 10.38 -1.76
C LEU A 83 2.57 9.64 -0.43
N LYS A 84 1.60 8.80 -0.08
CA LYS A 84 1.65 8.02 1.16
C LYS A 84 2.82 7.05 1.19
N GLU A 85 3.06 6.35 0.10
CA GLU A 85 4.18 5.41 -0.02
C GLU A 85 5.53 6.13 0.06
N LEU A 86 5.64 7.26 -0.62
CA LEU A 86 6.84 8.09 -0.57
C LEU A 86 7.08 8.63 0.84
N LYS A 87 6.03 9.10 1.50
CA LYS A 87 6.13 9.62 2.88
C LYS A 87 6.60 8.53 3.85
N GLU A 88 6.08 7.33 3.71
CA GLU A 88 6.50 6.21 4.56
C GLU A 88 7.98 5.89 4.37
N ARG A 89 8.45 5.82 3.12
CA ARG A 89 9.86 5.60 2.82
C ARG A 89 10.75 6.75 3.32
N LEU A 90 10.28 7.99 3.13
CA LEU A 90 11.00 9.18 3.59
C LEU A 90 11.13 9.20 5.11
N ASN A 91 10.05 8.89 5.82
CA ASN A 91 10.07 8.84 7.28
C ASN A 91 11.04 7.77 7.82
N LYS A 92 11.10 6.62 7.17
CA LYS A 92 12.05 5.55 7.53
C LYS A 92 13.48 5.98 7.30
N LEU A 93 13.74 6.65 6.18
CA LEU A 93 15.08 7.16 5.86
C LEU A 93 15.51 8.27 6.82
N GLU A 94 14.61 9.21 7.13
CA GLU A 94 14.87 10.24 8.12
C GLU A 94 15.18 9.66 9.50
N ALA A 95 14.40 8.66 9.93
CA ALA A 95 14.64 7.98 11.20
C ALA A 95 16.01 7.32 11.23
N PHE A 96 16.42 6.69 10.15
CA PHE A 96 17.75 6.08 10.03
C PHE A 96 18.86 7.13 10.10
N MET A 97 18.72 8.25 9.37
CA MET A 97 19.71 9.33 9.35
C MET A 97 19.79 10.08 10.68
N ASN A 98 18.66 10.23 11.38
CA ASN A 98 18.64 10.89 12.69
C ASN A 98 19.24 10.02 13.81
N LYS A 99 19.11 8.71 13.65
CA LYS A 99 19.61 7.73 14.63
C LYS A 99 21.11 7.47 14.48
N ASN A 100 21.68 7.75 13.31
CA ASN A 100 23.07 7.47 12.98
C ASN A 100 23.75 8.74 12.48
N ASP A 101 24.89 9.07 13.03
CA ASP A 101 25.73 10.14 12.46
C ASP A 101 26.38 9.68 11.16
N TYR A 102 27.02 10.61 10.46
CA TYR A 102 27.66 10.33 9.16
C TYR A 102 28.64 9.15 9.24
N ASP A 103 29.47 9.13 10.26
CA ASP A 103 30.50 8.10 10.42
C ASP A 103 29.87 6.71 10.62
N LYS A 104 28.78 6.64 11.38
CA LYS A 104 28.02 5.40 11.58
C LYS A 104 27.35 4.92 10.32
N VAL A 105 26.81 5.84 9.50
CA VAL A 105 26.21 5.49 8.23
C VAL A 105 27.29 4.93 7.30
N VAL A 106 28.45 5.57 7.21
CA VAL A 106 29.59 5.08 6.42
C VAL A 106 30.04 3.70 6.89
N GLU A 107 30.11 3.49 8.21
CA GLU A 107 30.46 2.19 8.78
C GLU A 107 29.48 1.08 8.35
N LYS A 108 28.18 1.38 8.38
CA LYS A 108 27.13 0.42 8.02
C LYS A 108 26.98 0.20 6.53
N CYS A 109 27.13 1.24 5.72
CA CYS A 109 26.76 1.23 4.30
C CYS A 109 27.93 1.44 3.34
N GLY A 110 29.06 1.94 3.83
CA GLY A 110 30.19 2.34 3.01
C GLY A 110 30.06 3.75 2.47
N THR A 111 31.18 4.31 2.02
CA THR A 111 31.27 5.72 1.59
C THR A 111 30.40 6.02 0.38
N VAL A 112 30.40 5.14 -0.61
CA VAL A 112 29.64 5.34 -1.86
C VAL A 112 28.14 5.30 -1.60
N GLN A 113 27.67 4.27 -0.91
CA GLN A 113 26.25 4.15 -0.57
C GLN A 113 25.77 5.31 0.31
N THR A 114 26.60 5.75 1.26
CA THR A 114 26.26 6.90 2.11
C THR A 114 26.04 8.18 1.30
N ALA A 115 26.90 8.46 0.33
CA ALA A 115 26.74 9.62 -0.55
C ALA A 115 25.42 9.55 -1.33
N PHE A 116 25.06 8.39 -1.87
CA PHE A 116 23.82 8.20 -2.60
C PHE A 116 22.58 8.23 -1.68
N ILE A 117 22.67 7.71 -0.46
CA ILE A 117 21.59 7.81 0.54
C ILE A 117 21.26 9.27 0.84
N ILE A 118 22.26 10.11 1.03
CA ILE A 118 22.08 11.54 1.27
C ILE A 118 21.41 12.21 0.05
N SER A 119 21.87 11.90 -1.15
CA SER A 119 21.29 12.41 -2.39
C SER A 119 19.84 11.93 -2.56
N GLN A 120 19.60 10.65 -2.26
CA GLN A 120 18.25 10.08 -2.30
C GLN A 120 17.30 10.78 -1.34
N TYR A 121 17.75 11.06 -0.13
CA TYR A 121 16.94 11.79 0.86
C TYR A 121 16.48 13.14 0.30
N HIS A 122 17.39 13.93 -0.26
CA HIS A 122 17.05 15.24 -0.82
C HIS A 122 16.13 15.12 -2.05
N ALA A 123 16.36 14.15 -2.90
CA ALA A 123 15.48 13.89 -4.04
C ALA A 123 14.07 13.49 -3.61
N MET A 124 13.95 12.64 -2.59
CA MET A 124 12.67 12.22 -2.04
C MET A 124 11.91 13.38 -1.39
N ARG A 125 12.61 14.26 -0.67
CA ARG A 125 12.01 15.47 -0.09
C ARG A 125 11.44 16.37 -1.17
N HIS A 126 12.21 16.59 -2.22
CA HIS A 126 11.77 17.42 -3.35
C HIS A 126 10.56 16.79 -4.06
N TYR A 127 10.63 15.50 -4.32
CA TYR A 127 9.53 14.75 -4.93
C TYR A 127 8.27 14.79 -4.05
N TYR A 128 8.41 14.63 -2.76
CA TYR A 128 7.30 14.72 -1.80
C TYR A 128 6.60 16.08 -1.91
N ASP A 129 7.36 17.17 -1.93
CA ASP A 129 6.81 18.52 -2.04
C ASP A 129 6.07 18.73 -3.37
N ILE A 130 6.60 18.20 -4.47
CA ILE A 130 5.95 18.25 -5.78
C ILE A 130 4.62 17.50 -5.77
N LEU A 131 4.60 16.27 -5.27
CA LEU A 131 3.36 15.48 -5.21
C LEU A 131 2.30 16.14 -4.35
N ARG A 132 2.68 16.63 -3.19
CA ARG A 132 1.77 17.36 -2.30
C ARG A 132 1.16 18.57 -3.00
N THR A 133 1.98 19.36 -3.67
CA THR A 133 1.54 20.54 -4.41
C THR A 133 0.59 20.15 -5.55
N ARG A 134 0.90 19.09 -6.28
CA ARG A 134 0.01 18.60 -7.35
C ARG A 134 -1.36 18.22 -6.83
N ILE A 135 -1.41 17.53 -5.68
CA ILE A 135 -2.69 17.14 -5.06
C ILE A 135 -3.46 18.36 -4.59
N GLU A 136 -2.81 19.29 -3.92
CA GLU A 136 -3.43 20.56 -3.48
C GLU A 136 -4.01 21.34 -4.64
N LEU A 137 -3.30 21.44 -5.76
CA LEU A 137 -3.77 22.11 -6.96
C LEU A 137 -5.00 21.43 -7.58
N LEU A 138 -5.09 20.10 -7.51
CA LEU A 138 -6.28 19.37 -7.97
C LEU A 138 -7.49 19.62 -7.09
N GLU A 139 -7.29 19.85 -5.79
CA GLU A 139 -8.36 20.19 -4.86
C GLU A 139 -8.86 21.62 -5.07
N ASP A 140 -7.95 22.55 -5.29
CA ASP A 140 -8.28 23.97 -5.51
C ASP A 140 -8.83 24.23 -6.93
N PHE A 141 -8.40 23.43 -7.92
CA PHE A 141 -8.78 23.58 -9.33
C PHE A 141 -9.19 22.24 -9.93
N PRO A 142 -10.34 21.67 -9.51
CA PRO A 142 -10.72 20.31 -9.91
C PRO A 142 -10.94 20.11 -11.41
N ASP A 143 -11.21 21.18 -12.17
CA ASP A 143 -11.45 21.11 -13.61
C ASP A 143 -10.17 21.12 -14.46
N LYS A 144 -9.02 21.33 -13.83
CA LYS A 144 -7.71 21.35 -14.49
C LYS A 144 -6.92 20.09 -14.15
N LYS A 145 -7.20 19.05 -14.87
CA LYS A 145 -6.48 17.79 -14.76
C LYS A 145 -5.20 17.81 -15.59
#